data_acb79db26b8976b5c0126e3589350137
#
_entry.id   acb79db26b8976b5c0126e3589350137
#
_cell.length_a   1.000
_cell.length_b   1.000
_cell.length_c   1.000
_cell.angle_alpha   90.00
_cell.angle_beta   90.00
_cell.angle_gamma   90.00
#
_symmetry.space_group_name_H-M   'P 1'
#
loop_
_entity.id
_entity.type
_entity.pdbx_description
1 polymer ?
#
loop_
_entity_poly.entity_id
_entity_poly.type
_entity_poly.pdbx_seq_one_letter_code
_entity_poly.pdbx_strand_id
1 'polypeptide(L)'
;MSIIAKLSFWFGLLFSCRVTDPEISENIIDSVEFQESRGVITVRDNGHCVGLMQIDKRYSPVPAPLLKIPLINRIVGVRAIKYWKKAAKGDLHLGLAAYNCGYAGLDRRCGIGYSNQVLSRKIRRKRENKKDCSALTNLINFLIDNRKYLKKPLQAFK
;
A
#
# COMPACT_ATOMS: atom_id res chain seq x y z
N MET A 1 2.72 -20.63 -27.64
CA MET A 1 1.90 -20.14 -26.50
C MET A 1 1.02 -19.01 -26.99
N SER A 2 -0.29 -19.11 -26.80
CA SER A 2 -1.25 -18.08 -27.23
C SER A 2 -1.07 -16.78 -26.44
N ILE A 3 -1.47 -15.65 -27.00
CA ILE A 3 -1.46 -14.33 -26.33
C ILE A 3 -2.25 -14.39 -25.00
N ILE A 4 -3.35 -15.16 -24.98
CA ILE A 4 -4.19 -15.36 -23.80
C ILE A 4 -3.41 -16.07 -22.67
N ALA A 5 -2.61 -17.09 -22.98
CA ALA A 5 -1.79 -17.79 -21.98
C ALA A 5 -0.68 -16.89 -21.41
N LYS A 6 -0.11 -16.00 -22.23
CA LYS A 6 0.86 -15.00 -21.77
C LYS A 6 0.20 -13.96 -20.86
N LEU A 7 -0.97 -13.45 -21.22
CA LEU A 7 -1.73 -12.49 -20.40
C LEU A 7 -2.14 -13.08 -19.06
N SER A 8 -2.63 -14.33 -19.03
CA SER A 8 -2.98 -15.03 -17.79
C SER A 8 -1.77 -15.24 -16.87
N PHE A 9 -0.61 -15.56 -17.45
CA PHE A 9 0.64 -15.71 -16.72
C PHE A 9 1.10 -14.40 -16.07
N TRP A 10 1.05 -13.28 -16.82
CA TRP A 10 1.39 -11.96 -16.30
C TRP A 10 0.40 -11.49 -15.23
N PHE A 11 -0.89 -11.78 -15.42
CA PHE A 11 -1.93 -11.43 -14.46
C PHE A 11 -1.72 -12.20 -13.14
N GLY A 12 -1.47 -13.51 -13.21
CA GLY A 12 -1.13 -14.34 -12.03
C GLY A 12 0.12 -13.82 -11.29
N LEU A 13 1.12 -13.36 -12.03
CA LEU A 13 2.35 -12.81 -11.46
C LEU A 13 2.07 -11.53 -10.61
N LEU A 14 1.25 -10.62 -11.12
CA LEU A 14 0.89 -9.37 -10.43
C LEU A 14 0.12 -9.61 -9.11
N PHE A 15 -0.60 -10.72 -9.00
CA PHE A 15 -1.33 -11.09 -7.78
C PHE A 15 -0.45 -11.82 -6.75
N SER A 16 0.57 -12.56 -7.19
CA SER A 16 1.44 -13.37 -6.32
C SER A 16 2.73 -12.65 -5.89
N CYS A 17 2.97 -11.44 -6.39
CA CYS A 17 4.15 -10.65 -6.07
C CYS A 17 4.16 -10.18 -4.62
N ARG A 18 5.33 -10.34 -3.99
CA ARG A 18 5.61 -9.77 -2.67
C ARG A 18 6.28 -8.40 -2.84
N VAL A 19 5.75 -7.40 -2.15
CA VAL A 19 6.41 -6.10 -2.00
C VAL A 19 7.24 -6.17 -0.73
N THR A 20 8.55 -5.98 -0.88
CA THR A 20 9.49 -5.85 0.23
C THR A 20 10.00 -4.41 0.31
N ASP A 21 10.26 -3.93 1.51
CA ASP A 21 10.83 -2.60 1.72
C ASP A 21 11.81 -2.67 2.90
N PRO A 22 13.01 -2.08 2.79
CA PRO A 22 14.02 -2.13 3.84
C PRO A 22 13.62 -1.38 5.12
N GLU A 23 12.69 -0.41 5.03
CA GLU A 23 12.28 0.42 6.15
C GLU A 23 10.96 -0.03 6.80
N ILE A 24 10.13 -0.79 6.07
CA ILE A 24 8.82 -1.24 6.52
C ILE A 24 8.77 -2.76 6.42
N SER A 25 8.73 -3.43 7.57
CA SER A 25 8.71 -4.90 7.60
C SER A 25 7.47 -5.47 6.89
N GLU A 26 7.62 -6.64 6.28
CA GLU A 26 6.51 -7.34 5.63
C GLU A 26 5.33 -7.57 6.56
N ASN A 27 5.59 -7.86 7.84
CA ASN A 27 4.52 -8.05 8.81
C ASN A 27 3.66 -6.78 8.99
N ILE A 28 4.25 -5.60 8.92
CA ILE A 28 3.51 -4.33 8.97
C ILE A 28 2.68 -4.15 7.70
N ILE A 29 3.25 -4.40 6.52
CA ILE A 29 2.54 -4.30 5.24
C ILE A 29 1.31 -5.22 5.26
N ASP A 30 1.50 -6.47 5.67
CA ASP A 30 0.44 -7.46 5.76
C ASP A 30 -0.62 -7.11 6.81
N SER A 31 -0.19 -6.53 7.94
CA SER A 31 -1.09 -6.12 9.01
C SER A 31 -1.96 -4.94 8.59
N VAL A 32 -1.38 -3.98 7.85
CA VAL A 32 -2.14 -2.87 7.26
C VAL A 32 -3.14 -3.41 6.22
N GLU A 33 -2.70 -4.25 5.28
CA GLU A 33 -3.58 -4.86 4.28
C GLU A 33 -4.76 -5.60 4.94
N PHE A 34 -4.47 -6.38 5.98
CA PHE A 34 -5.52 -7.08 6.71
C PHE A 34 -6.48 -6.10 7.42
N GLN A 35 -5.95 -5.06 8.04
CA GLN A 35 -6.76 -4.07 8.76
C GLN A 35 -7.67 -3.29 7.81
N GLU A 36 -7.18 -2.95 6.61
CA GLU A 36 -7.90 -2.17 5.62
C GLU A 36 -8.97 -2.97 4.88
N SER A 37 -8.65 -4.16 4.43
CA SER A 37 -9.51 -4.89 3.49
C SER A 37 -9.71 -6.37 3.81
N ARG A 38 -9.01 -6.92 4.81
CA ARG A 38 -8.90 -8.35 5.07
C ARG A 38 -8.40 -9.15 3.85
N GLY A 39 -7.58 -8.52 3.00
CA GLY A 39 -7.07 -9.11 1.78
C GLY A 39 -8.04 -9.11 0.60
N VAL A 40 -9.18 -8.43 0.72
CA VAL A 40 -10.18 -8.33 -0.36
C VAL A 40 -10.04 -7.00 -1.10
N ILE A 41 -10.04 -7.07 -2.43
CA ILE A 41 -10.01 -5.86 -3.28
C ILE A 41 -11.39 -5.21 -3.22
N THR A 42 -11.50 -4.10 -2.51
CA THR A 42 -12.75 -3.39 -2.30
C THR A 42 -12.63 -1.91 -2.62
N VAL A 43 -13.76 -1.24 -2.74
CA VAL A 43 -13.86 0.22 -2.74
C VAL A 43 -14.70 0.60 -1.53
N ARG A 44 -14.15 1.42 -0.65
CA ARG A 44 -14.79 1.88 0.59
C ARG A 44 -14.76 3.41 0.67
N ASP A 45 -15.26 3.93 1.77
CA ASP A 45 -15.22 5.34 2.10
C ASP A 45 -15.88 6.21 1.01
N ASN A 46 -17.17 5.96 0.77
CA ASN A 46 -17.95 6.65 -0.25
C ASN A 46 -17.32 6.59 -1.65
N GLY A 47 -16.61 5.52 -1.95
CA GLY A 47 -15.93 5.30 -3.22
C GLY A 47 -14.57 5.99 -3.37
N HIS A 48 -13.99 6.52 -2.28
CA HIS A 48 -12.69 7.18 -2.34
C HIS A 48 -11.51 6.23 -2.11
N CYS A 49 -11.59 5.30 -1.17
CA CYS A 49 -10.52 4.35 -0.87
C CYS A 49 -10.61 3.09 -1.73
N VAL A 50 -9.50 2.65 -2.29
CA VAL A 50 -9.44 1.58 -3.29
C VAL A 50 -8.35 0.55 -2.94
N GLY A 51 -8.70 -0.73 -3.10
CA GLY A 51 -7.78 -1.86 -3.12
C GLY A 51 -7.41 -2.37 -1.74
N LEU A 52 -6.37 -3.22 -1.70
CA LEU A 52 -5.98 -3.99 -0.52
C LEU A 52 -5.59 -3.11 0.68
N MET A 53 -4.88 -2.02 0.43
CA MET A 53 -4.41 -1.09 1.44
C MET A 53 -5.26 0.18 1.51
N GLN A 54 -6.47 0.17 0.90
CA GLN A 54 -7.47 1.26 0.92
C GLN A 54 -6.87 2.65 0.64
N ILE A 55 -6.20 2.76 -0.51
CA ILE A 55 -5.58 4.02 -0.94
C ILE A 55 -6.64 5.01 -1.39
N ASP A 56 -6.63 6.20 -0.81
CA ASP A 56 -7.52 7.29 -1.25
C ASP A 56 -7.09 7.80 -2.63
N LYS A 57 -7.94 7.54 -3.64
CA LYS A 57 -7.67 7.89 -5.03
C LYS A 57 -7.52 9.39 -5.29
N ARG A 58 -8.04 10.25 -4.40
CA ARG A 58 -7.93 11.71 -4.52
C ARG A 58 -6.49 12.19 -4.34
N TYR A 59 -5.72 11.45 -3.54
CA TYR A 59 -4.35 11.80 -3.15
C TYR A 59 -3.32 10.84 -3.74
N SER A 60 -3.76 9.78 -4.42
CA SER A 60 -2.87 8.81 -5.04
C SER A 60 -2.13 9.40 -6.23
N PRO A 61 -0.83 9.11 -6.39
CA PRO A 61 -0.07 9.41 -7.60
C PRO A 61 -0.47 8.50 -8.77
N VAL A 62 -1.30 7.48 -8.52
CA VAL A 62 -1.69 6.46 -9.49
C VAL A 62 -3.20 6.51 -9.73
N PRO A 63 -3.67 6.41 -10.99
CA PRO A 63 -5.08 6.37 -11.30
C PRO A 63 -5.83 5.22 -10.62
N ALA A 64 -7.09 5.45 -10.23
CA ALA A 64 -7.91 4.49 -9.51
C ALA A 64 -8.01 3.08 -10.15
N PRO A 65 -8.11 2.92 -11.49
CA PRO A 65 -8.10 1.60 -12.11
C PRO A 65 -6.84 0.78 -11.81
N LEU A 66 -5.67 1.43 -11.76
CA LEU A 66 -4.40 0.78 -11.45
C LEU A 66 -4.28 0.43 -9.95
N LEU A 67 -4.94 1.17 -9.06
CA LEU A 67 -5.00 0.85 -7.63
C LEU A 67 -5.77 -0.44 -7.34
N LYS A 68 -6.54 -0.97 -8.29
CA LYS A 68 -7.17 -2.30 -8.16
C LYS A 68 -6.20 -3.45 -8.38
N ILE A 69 -5.02 -3.19 -8.93
CA ILE A 69 -3.97 -4.19 -9.12
C ILE A 69 -3.22 -4.36 -7.79
N PRO A 70 -3.24 -5.55 -7.16
CA PRO A 70 -2.69 -5.79 -5.82
C PRO A 70 -1.25 -5.30 -5.64
N LEU A 71 -0.37 -5.61 -6.59
CA LEU A 71 1.03 -5.18 -6.54
C LEU A 71 1.16 -3.65 -6.53
N ILE A 72 0.46 -2.96 -7.43
CA ILE A 72 0.50 -1.50 -7.50
C ILE A 72 -0.07 -0.89 -6.22
N ASN A 73 -1.18 -1.44 -5.71
CA ASN A 73 -1.80 -0.97 -4.49
C ASN A 73 -0.85 -1.09 -3.28
N ARG A 74 -0.16 -2.23 -3.14
CA ARG A 74 0.85 -2.44 -2.08
C ARG A 74 2.02 -1.48 -2.21
N ILE A 75 2.55 -1.26 -3.41
CA ILE A 75 3.65 -0.31 -3.64
C ILE A 75 3.24 1.10 -3.20
N VAL A 76 2.06 1.56 -3.61
CA VAL A 76 1.54 2.88 -3.22
C VAL A 76 1.27 2.94 -1.71
N GLY A 77 0.74 1.88 -1.12
CA GLY A 77 0.49 1.78 0.32
C GLY A 77 1.76 1.86 1.16
N VAL A 78 2.81 1.14 0.76
CA VAL A 78 4.13 1.21 1.41
C VAL A 78 4.70 2.63 1.33
N ARG A 79 4.60 3.28 0.16
CA ARG A 79 5.01 4.68 0.00
C ARG A 79 4.23 5.62 0.94
N ALA A 80 2.94 5.38 1.11
CA ALA A 80 2.11 6.16 2.03
C ALA A 80 2.55 5.95 3.50
N ILE A 81 2.82 4.70 3.91
CA ILE A 81 3.34 4.41 5.26
C ILE A 81 4.69 5.14 5.48
N LYS A 82 5.60 5.08 4.51
CA LYS A 82 6.91 5.78 4.60
C LYS A 82 6.74 7.29 4.68
N TYR A 83 5.85 7.86 3.88
CA TYR A 83 5.52 9.27 3.94
C TYR A 83 5.08 9.69 5.34
N TRP A 84 4.12 8.97 5.92
CA TRP A 84 3.61 9.28 7.25
C TRP A 84 4.62 9.00 8.37
N LYS A 85 5.42 7.93 8.25
CA LYS A 85 6.53 7.68 9.16
C LYS A 85 7.53 8.85 9.15
N LYS A 86 7.88 9.37 7.96
CA LYS A 86 8.74 10.54 7.83
C LYS A 86 8.10 11.79 8.44
N ALA A 87 6.81 12.04 8.18
CA ALA A 87 6.07 13.15 8.76
C ALA A 87 6.02 13.06 10.30
N ALA A 88 5.95 11.83 10.83
CA ALA A 88 6.04 11.53 12.26
C ALA A 88 7.49 11.50 12.80
N LYS A 89 8.47 12.06 12.09
CA LYS A 89 9.89 12.11 12.49
C LYS A 89 10.50 10.73 12.79
N GLY A 90 10.05 9.70 12.08
CA GLY A 90 10.51 8.32 12.21
C GLY A 90 9.67 7.44 13.15
N ASP A 91 8.74 8.01 13.90
CA ASP A 91 7.81 7.25 14.76
C ASP A 91 6.82 6.47 13.88
N LEU A 92 7.00 5.16 13.82
CA LEU A 92 6.13 4.28 13.04
C LEU A 92 4.71 4.21 13.64
N HIS A 93 4.56 4.30 14.96
CA HIS A 93 3.27 4.25 15.61
C HIS A 93 2.40 5.46 15.21
N LEU A 94 2.95 6.66 15.30
CA LEU A 94 2.29 7.87 14.85
C LEU A 94 2.11 7.89 13.32
N GLY A 95 3.09 7.38 12.57
CA GLY A 95 2.98 7.23 11.12
C GLY A 95 1.80 6.34 10.72
N LEU A 96 1.56 5.23 11.41
CA LEU A 96 0.42 4.36 11.17
C LEU A 96 -0.91 5.00 11.60
N ALA A 97 -0.92 5.74 12.71
CA ALA A 97 -2.09 6.53 13.10
C ALA A 97 -2.45 7.55 12.02
N ALA A 98 -1.44 8.24 11.47
CA ALA A 98 -1.62 9.20 10.39
C ALA A 98 -1.97 8.54 9.04
N TYR A 99 -1.50 7.32 8.78
CA TYR A 99 -1.95 6.54 7.63
C TYR A 99 -3.47 6.37 7.63
N ASN A 100 -4.06 6.11 8.81
CA ASN A 100 -5.50 5.91 8.97
C ASN A 100 -6.30 7.22 8.91
N CYS A 101 -5.81 8.32 9.50
CA CYS A 101 -6.61 9.53 9.66
C CYS A 101 -5.86 10.85 9.38
N GLY A 102 -4.80 10.80 8.60
CA GLY A 102 -4.07 11.98 8.14
C GLY A 102 -3.36 12.72 9.28
N TYR A 103 -3.26 14.04 9.16
CA TYR A 103 -2.55 14.87 10.12
C TYR A 103 -3.08 14.78 11.55
N ALA A 104 -4.38 14.52 11.73
CA ALA A 104 -4.95 14.31 13.06
C ALA A 104 -4.33 13.11 13.80
N GLY A 105 -3.80 12.12 13.05
CA GLY A 105 -3.06 11.00 13.62
C GLY A 105 -1.69 11.39 14.16
N LEU A 106 -1.01 12.34 13.54
CA LEU A 106 0.27 12.88 14.05
C LEU A 106 0.09 13.58 15.40
N ASP A 107 -1.05 14.24 15.59
CA ASP A 107 -1.41 14.92 16.84
C ASP A 107 -2.06 13.98 17.88
N ARG A 108 -2.06 12.69 17.62
CA ARG A 108 -2.69 11.64 18.49
C ARG A 108 -4.19 11.84 18.72
N ARG A 109 -4.88 12.62 17.90
CA ARG A 109 -6.33 12.88 18.03
C ARG A 109 -7.17 11.71 17.51
N CYS A 110 -6.60 10.88 16.60
CA CYS A 110 -7.23 9.68 16.08
C CYS A 110 -6.17 8.66 15.62
N GLY A 111 -6.61 7.46 15.20
CA GLY A 111 -5.74 6.45 14.59
C GLY A 111 -4.85 5.66 15.56
N ILE A 112 -4.77 6.02 16.85
CA ILE A 112 -3.93 5.31 17.82
C ILE A 112 -4.40 3.86 18.00
N GLY A 113 -5.72 3.62 18.11
CA GLY A 113 -6.28 2.26 18.15
C GLY A 113 -5.95 1.45 16.90
N TYR A 114 -6.01 2.07 15.73
CA TYR A 114 -5.61 1.46 14.46
C TYR A 114 -4.13 1.03 14.49
N SER A 115 -3.25 1.94 14.87
CA SER A 115 -1.81 1.66 14.89
C SER A 115 -1.46 0.57 15.91
N ASN A 116 -2.09 0.55 17.09
CA ASN A 116 -1.95 -0.53 18.06
C ASN A 116 -2.36 -1.89 17.48
N GLN A 117 -3.48 -1.95 16.76
CA GLN A 117 -3.94 -3.18 16.11
C GLN A 117 -2.97 -3.66 15.04
N VAL A 118 -2.43 -2.76 14.21
CA VAL A 118 -1.44 -3.11 13.19
C VAL A 118 -0.16 -3.63 13.83
N LEU A 119 0.38 -2.93 14.83
CA LEU A 119 1.65 -3.28 15.48
C LEU A 119 1.58 -4.57 16.31
N SER A 120 0.46 -4.84 16.97
CA SER A 120 0.27 -6.05 17.78
C SER A 120 0.01 -7.30 16.95
N ARG A 121 -0.40 -7.13 15.68
CA ARG A 121 -0.79 -8.25 14.83
C ARG A 121 0.42 -9.03 14.34
N LYS A 122 0.45 -10.34 14.64
CA LYS A 122 1.40 -11.30 14.08
C LYS A 122 0.71 -12.12 13.00
N ILE A 123 0.94 -11.77 11.76
CA ILE A 123 0.39 -12.53 10.64
C ILE A 123 1.28 -13.73 10.37
N ARG A 124 0.79 -14.93 10.73
CA ARG A 124 1.41 -16.19 10.30
C ARG A 124 1.03 -16.42 8.83
N ARG A 125 1.85 -15.98 7.92
CA ARG A 125 1.72 -16.42 6.53
C ARG A 125 2.21 -17.86 6.40
N LYS A 126 1.41 -18.74 5.76
CA LYS A 126 1.97 -19.93 5.14
C LYS A 126 3.08 -19.45 4.21
N ARG A 127 4.25 -20.10 4.28
CA ARG A 127 5.35 -19.92 3.31
C ARG A 127 4.89 -20.44 1.94
N GLU A 128 3.98 -19.73 1.31
CA GLU A 128 3.73 -19.92 -0.12
C GLU A 128 4.97 -19.39 -0.85
N ASN A 129 5.39 -20.11 -1.90
CA ASN A 129 6.46 -19.70 -2.81
C ASN A 129 6.05 -18.41 -3.55
N LYS A 130 5.99 -17.29 -2.84
CA LYS A 130 5.77 -15.99 -3.47
C LYS A 130 7.05 -15.61 -4.19
N LYS A 131 6.94 -15.36 -5.49
CA LYS A 131 8.05 -14.92 -6.33
C LYS A 131 8.57 -13.59 -5.83
N ASP A 132 9.90 -13.45 -5.79
CA ASP A 132 10.53 -12.14 -5.61
C ASP A 132 10.24 -11.27 -6.84
N CYS A 133 9.60 -10.16 -6.62
CA CYS A 133 9.25 -9.20 -7.66
C CYS A 133 9.96 -7.86 -7.45
N SER A 134 11.11 -7.86 -6.80
CA SER A 134 11.88 -6.64 -6.51
C SER A 134 12.16 -5.82 -7.77
N ALA A 135 12.56 -6.46 -8.87
CA ALA A 135 12.80 -5.80 -10.15
C ALA A 135 11.53 -5.10 -10.69
N LEU A 136 10.38 -5.78 -10.61
CA LEU A 136 9.10 -5.21 -11.05
C LEU A 136 8.64 -4.08 -10.12
N THR A 137 8.86 -4.23 -8.82
CA THR A 137 8.59 -3.20 -7.82
C THR A 137 9.43 -1.94 -8.08
N ASN A 138 10.71 -2.11 -8.37
CA ASN A 138 11.62 -1.02 -8.70
C ASN A 138 11.22 -0.32 -9.99
N LEU A 139 10.84 -1.06 -11.03
CA LEU A 139 10.33 -0.49 -12.28
C LEU A 139 9.06 0.34 -12.05
N ILE A 140 8.11 -0.19 -11.28
CA ILE A 140 6.87 0.53 -10.97
C ILE A 140 7.17 1.80 -10.17
N ASN A 141 8.06 1.74 -9.17
CA ASN A 141 8.49 2.92 -8.42
C ASN A 141 9.12 3.97 -9.35
N PHE A 142 10.05 3.54 -10.23
CA PHE A 142 10.66 4.42 -11.23
C PHE A 142 9.59 5.09 -12.12
N LEU A 143 8.62 4.35 -12.61
CA LEU A 143 7.52 4.89 -13.43
C LEU A 143 6.65 5.89 -12.65
N ILE A 144 6.38 5.64 -11.36
CA ILE A 144 5.66 6.57 -10.50
C ILE A 144 6.45 7.86 -10.30
N ASP A 145 7.76 7.76 -10.06
CA ASP A 145 8.63 8.91 -9.77
C ASP A 145 8.90 9.77 -11.01
N ASN A 146 8.98 9.15 -12.20
CA ASN A 146 9.30 9.84 -13.45
C ASN A 146 8.06 10.29 -14.25
N ARG A 147 6.86 10.12 -13.73
CA ARG A 147 5.66 10.59 -14.41
C ARG A 147 5.52 12.11 -14.32
N LYS A 148 5.97 12.82 -15.36
CA LYS A 148 5.68 14.24 -15.60
C LYS A 148 4.17 14.59 -15.63
N TYR A 149 3.29 13.60 -15.66
CA TYR A 149 1.84 13.73 -15.81
C TYR A 149 1.03 13.46 -14.55
N LEU A 150 1.65 13.02 -13.46
CA LEU A 150 0.98 12.87 -12.16
C LEU A 150 1.27 14.11 -11.30
N LYS A 151 0.63 15.22 -11.63
CA LYS A 151 0.76 16.52 -10.96
C LYS A 151 0.09 16.58 -9.57
N LYS A 152 0.11 15.51 -8.79
CA LYS A 152 -0.32 15.60 -7.39
C LYS A 152 0.83 15.13 -6.51
N PRO A 153 1.46 16.05 -5.77
CA PRO A 153 2.39 15.64 -4.74
C PRO A 153 1.66 14.73 -3.74
N LEU A 154 2.38 13.78 -3.17
CA LEU A 154 1.95 12.94 -2.03
C LEU A 154 1.48 13.76 -0.80
N GLN A 155 1.28 15.06 -0.95
CA GLN A 155 1.06 16.03 0.12
C GLN A 155 -0.30 15.94 0.82
N ALA A 156 -1.16 15.03 0.42
CA ALA A 156 -2.51 15.02 0.95
C ALA A 156 -3.09 13.62 1.10
N PHE A 157 -2.43 12.74 1.83
CA PHE A 157 -3.16 11.67 2.51
C PHE A 157 -3.89 12.31 3.69
N LYS A 158 -5.17 12.64 3.51
CA LYS A 158 -6.07 13.01 4.59
C LYS A 158 -6.78 11.79 5.10
#